data_21340b856bfe585e731a34c7b3ed1f3e
#
_entry.id   21340b856bfe585e731a34c7b3ed1f3e
#
_cell.length_a   1.000
_cell.length_b   1.000
_cell.length_c   1.000
_cell.angle_alpha   90.00
_cell.angle_beta   90.00
_cell.angle_gamma   90.00
#
_symmetry.space_group_name_H-M   'P 1'
#
loop_
_entity.id
_entity.type
_entity.pdbx_description
1 polymer ?
#
loop_
_entity_poly.entity_id
_entity_poly.type
_entity_poly.pdbx_seq_one_letter_code
_entity_poly.pdbx_strand_id
1 'polypeptide(L)'
;WLEEVEVNGEKVLAPVVYLAQAEGRLAPNGALIQGRDVKLVSGGDLHNVGTLRARNDLSATADNLDNSGLIEAGKRLDLLAGDSIRNRQGGVIAGRDVSLTALTGDVINERSVTRYDSALDGRTWERSFADSAARVEAANSLNVQAGRDIANLGGVLQSRGDLSLDAGRDVTVAAVEDRQGQTRWNTSRLQSVTQLGAEVSAGRDLNVSAGRDLSAVASALEARRDIALSAGRDVTLAAAANEE
;
A
#
# COMPACT_ATOMS: atom_id res chain seq x y z
N TRP A 1 23.31 -8.63 4.57
CA TRP A 1 24.71 -8.47 4.99
C TRP A 1 24.81 -8.87 6.45
N LEU A 2 25.99 -9.33 6.88
CA LEU A 2 26.31 -9.64 8.28
C LEU A 2 27.18 -8.51 8.79
N GLU A 3 26.81 -7.88 9.90
CA GLU A 3 27.62 -6.89 10.59
C GLU A 3 28.12 -7.44 11.94
N GLU A 4 29.36 -7.07 12.30
CA GLU A 4 29.86 -7.36 13.63
C GLU A 4 29.15 -6.47 14.64
N VAL A 5 28.41 -7.07 15.56
CA VAL A 5 27.82 -6.40 16.72
C VAL A 5 28.38 -6.98 18.00
N GLU A 6 28.63 -6.15 18.99
CA GLU A 6 29.12 -6.58 20.29
C GLU A 6 27.92 -6.91 21.20
N VAL A 7 27.83 -8.16 21.62
CA VAL A 7 26.82 -8.65 22.56
C VAL A 7 27.55 -9.26 23.77
N ASN A 8 27.37 -8.66 24.92
CA ASN A 8 28.03 -9.09 26.20
C ASN A 8 29.53 -9.17 26.14
N GLY A 9 30.20 -8.29 25.39
CA GLY A 9 31.64 -8.25 25.25
C GLY A 9 32.25 -9.21 24.23
N GLU A 10 31.42 -9.97 23.52
CA GLU A 10 31.80 -10.82 22.38
C GLU A 10 31.32 -10.23 21.06
N LYS A 11 32.17 -10.26 20.04
CA LYS A 11 31.82 -9.85 18.68
C LYS A 11 31.12 -11.00 18.00
N VAL A 12 29.85 -10.79 17.62
CA VAL A 12 29.04 -11.74 16.88
C VAL A 12 28.60 -11.14 15.55
N LEU A 13 28.53 -11.96 14.52
CA LEU A 13 27.97 -11.57 13.23
C LEU A 13 26.45 -11.64 13.31
N ALA A 14 25.79 -10.49 13.30
CA ALA A 14 24.34 -10.41 13.26
C ALA A 14 23.84 -10.09 11.84
N PRO A 15 22.76 -10.73 11.36
CA PRO A 15 22.15 -10.37 10.09
C PRO A 15 21.50 -9.00 10.22
N VAL A 16 22.01 -8.01 9.49
CA VAL A 16 21.37 -6.72 9.34
C VAL A 16 20.43 -6.80 8.13
N VAL A 17 19.15 -6.67 8.39
CA VAL A 17 18.14 -6.63 7.31
C VAL A 17 18.11 -5.20 6.76
N TYR A 18 18.77 -4.99 5.64
CA TYR A 18 18.56 -3.79 4.85
C TYR A 18 17.27 -3.96 4.02
N LEU A 19 16.37 -2.99 4.10
CA LEU A 19 15.27 -2.90 3.15
C LEU A 19 15.89 -2.73 1.75
N ALA A 20 15.69 -3.70 0.88
CA ALA A 20 16.36 -3.83 -0.41
C ALA A 20 16.07 -2.70 -1.41
N GLN A 21 15.44 -1.60 -1.04
CA GLN A 21 15.15 -0.44 -1.86
C GLN A 21 15.07 0.87 -1.06
N ALA A 22 15.81 1.02 0.02
CA ALA A 22 15.88 2.30 0.76
C ALA A 22 16.65 3.39 -0.02
N GLU A 23 17.51 3.01 -0.96
CA GLU A 23 18.22 3.94 -1.83
C GLU A 23 17.27 4.47 -2.92
N GLY A 24 17.02 5.76 -2.92
CA GLY A 24 16.17 6.48 -3.87
C GLY A 24 14.75 6.82 -3.39
N ARG A 25 14.29 6.30 -2.25
CA ARG A 25 12.97 6.62 -1.67
C ARG A 25 13.02 7.67 -0.55
N LEU A 26 14.18 7.94 -0.01
CA LEU A 26 14.40 9.08 0.87
C LEU A 26 14.81 10.25 -0.02
N ALA A 27 13.90 11.15 -0.33
CA ALA A 27 14.29 12.42 -0.93
C ALA A 27 15.30 13.07 0.03
N PRO A 28 16.51 13.45 -0.43
CA PRO A 28 17.53 14.02 0.45
C PRO A 28 17.09 15.30 1.17
N ASN A 29 15.92 15.83 0.80
CA ASN A 29 15.31 17.04 1.35
C ASN A 29 13.98 16.79 2.07
N GLY A 30 13.58 15.53 2.31
CA GLY A 30 12.34 15.18 3.03
C GLY A 30 12.44 15.50 4.52
N ALA A 31 11.35 15.96 5.14
CA ALA A 31 11.28 16.13 6.58
C ALA A 31 11.45 14.76 7.27
N LEU A 32 12.26 14.72 8.32
CA LEU A 32 12.50 13.54 9.13
C LEU A 32 12.04 13.76 10.56
N ILE A 33 11.13 12.92 11.03
CA ILE A 33 10.81 12.75 12.44
C ILE A 33 11.28 11.37 12.87
N GLN A 34 12.24 11.31 13.78
CA GLN A 34 12.81 10.05 14.27
C GLN A 34 12.96 10.05 15.78
N GLY A 35 12.55 8.94 16.41
CA GLY A 35 12.66 8.76 17.84
C GLY A 35 12.76 7.28 18.25
N ARG A 36 12.90 7.04 19.57
CA ARG A 36 12.73 5.69 20.10
C ARG A 36 11.29 5.26 19.98
N ASP A 37 10.41 6.07 20.48
CA ASP A 37 8.96 5.97 20.31
C ASP A 37 8.47 7.29 19.73
N VAL A 38 7.53 7.23 18.79
CA VAL A 38 6.97 8.42 18.12
C VAL A 38 5.46 8.39 18.30
N LYS A 39 4.93 9.49 18.85
CA LYS A 39 3.48 9.69 18.96
C LYS A 39 3.13 11.03 18.30
N LEU A 40 2.25 10.96 17.30
CA LEU A 40 1.72 12.11 16.60
C LEU A 40 0.22 12.21 16.87
N VAL A 41 -0.26 13.40 17.16
CA VAL A 41 -1.70 13.68 17.30
C VAL A 41 -1.96 14.99 16.56
N SER A 42 -2.79 14.93 15.54
CA SER A 42 -3.30 16.08 14.81
C SER A 42 -4.80 16.22 15.09
N GLY A 43 -5.26 17.44 15.35
CA GLY A 43 -6.68 17.75 15.42
C GLY A 43 -7.33 17.99 14.06
N GLY A 44 -6.61 17.78 12.97
CA GLY A 44 -7.01 17.80 11.58
C GLY A 44 -6.25 16.73 10.82
N ASP A 45 -5.88 17.00 9.58
CA ASP A 45 -5.21 16.04 8.70
C ASP A 45 -3.72 15.88 9.02
N LEU A 46 -3.18 14.70 8.72
CA LEU A 46 -1.75 14.39 8.73
C LEU A 46 -1.30 14.03 7.31
N HIS A 47 -0.46 14.88 6.72
CA HIS A 47 0.16 14.63 5.42
C HIS A 47 1.63 14.29 5.60
N ASN A 48 2.04 13.09 5.23
CA ASN A 48 3.43 12.67 5.25
C ASN A 48 3.98 12.48 3.84
N VAL A 49 4.90 13.35 3.44
CA VAL A 49 5.73 13.22 2.22
C VAL A 49 7.20 12.97 2.55
N GLY A 50 7.53 12.89 3.85
CA GLY A 50 8.86 12.67 4.39
C GLY A 50 9.02 11.31 5.04
N THR A 51 9.75 11.29 6.16
CA THR A 51 10.01 10.08 6.92
C THR A 51 9.57 10.23 8.37
N LEU A 52 8.69 9.35 8.82
CA LEU A 52 8.33 9.14 10.22
C LEU A 52 8.91 7.81 10.64
N ARG A 53 9.81 7.78 11.61
CA ARG A 53 10.50 6.57 12.04
C ARG A 53 10.54 6.44 13.54
N ALA A 54 10.13 5.28 14.06
CA ALA A 54 10.34 4.90 15.44
C ALA A 54 11.19 3.64 15.54
N ARG A 55 12.12 3.62 16.50
CA ARG A 55 12.89 2.39 16.78
C ARG A 55 12.00 1.30 17.38
N ASN A 56 11.05 1.68 18.22
CA ASN A 56 10.07 0.76 18.81
C ASN A 56 8.68 1.02 18.25
N ASP A 57 7.88 1.86 18.90
CA ASP A 57 6.47 2.02 18.63
C ASP A 57 6.19 3.38 17.98
N LEU A 58 5.36 3.38 16.94
CA LEU A 58 4.83 4.58 16.31
C LEU A 58 3.32 4.58 16.38
N SER A 59 2.76 5.66 16.89
CA SER A 59 1.32 5.90 16.81
C SER A 59 1.03 7.26 16.20
N ALA A 60 0.09 7.31 15.27
CA ALA A 60 -0.40 8.56 14.70
C ALA A 60 -1.92 8.59 14.70
N THR A 61 -2.48 9.72 15.13
CA THR A 61 -3.93 9.97 15.15
C THR A 61 -4.21 11.29 14.43
N ALA A 62 -5.17 11.28 13.49
CA ALA A 62 -5.55 12.44 12.69
C ALA A 62 -7.00 12.30 12.20
N ASP A 63 -7.60 13.35 11.63
CA ASP A 63 -8.89 13.23 10.94
C ASP A 63 -8.72 12.43 9.65
N ASN A 64 -7.82 12.85 8.77
CA ASN A 64 -7.35 12.06 7.63
C ASN A 64 -5.84 11.86 7.70
N LEU A 65 -5.37 10.70 7.25
CA LEU A 65 -3.96 10.38 7.13
C LEU A 65 -3.62 10.10 5.66
N ASP A 66 -2.75 10.93 5.08
CA ASP A 66 -2.30 10.82 3.69
C ASP A 66 -0.77 10.59 3.68
N ASN A 67 -0.34 9.42 3.19
CA ASN A 67 1.07 9.05 3.14
C ASN A 67 1.54 8.84 1.69
N SER A 68 2.55 9.59 1.31
CA SER A 68 3.34 9.38 0.09
C SER A 68 4.84 9.24 0.38
N GLY A 69 5.21 9.21 1.67
CA GLY A 69 6.56 9.01 2.16
C GLY A 69 6.75 7.68 2.88
N LEU A 70 7.60 7.68 3.90
CA LEU A 70 7.87 6.51 4.73
C LEU A 70 7.31 6.70 6.14
N ILE A 71 6.53 5.73 6.62
CA ILE A 71 6.14 5.58 8.02
C ILE A 71 6.64 4.21 8.48
N GLU A 72 7.55 4.19 9.47
CA GLU A 72 8.21 2.95 9.88
C GLU A 72 8.31 2.84 11.41
N ALA A 73 8.00 1.65 11.93
CA ALA A 73 8.20 1.30 13.33
C ALA A 73 8.92 -0.05 13.47
N GLY A 74 9.92 -0.12 14.34
CA GLY A 74 10.64 -1.38 14.58
C GLY A 74 9.82 -2.45 15.30
N LYS A 75 8.74 -2.05 16.00
CA LYS A 75 7.82 -2.96 16.67
C LYS A 75 6.38 -2.71 16.23
N ARG A 76 5.63 -1.92 16.97
CA ARG A 76 4.21 -1.67 16.68
C ARG A 76 4.01 -0.35 15.97
N LEU A 77 3.17 -0.39 14.94
CA LEU A 77 2.76 0.76 14.18
C LEU A 77 1.24 0.84 14.17
N ASP A 78 0.68 1.87 14.80
CA ASP A 78 -0.75 2.10 14.89
C ASP A 78 -1.11 3.44 14.23
N LEU A 79 -1.86 3.40 13.15
CA LEU A 79 -2.42 4.57 12.48
C LEU A 79 -3.93 4.60 12.68
N LEU A 80 -4.43 5.68 13.28
CA LEU A 80 -5.84 5.90 13.52
C LEU A 80 -6.31 7.17 12.83
N ALA A 81 -7.25 7.04 11.92
CA ALA A 81 -7.93 8.16 11.29
C ALA A 81 -9.39 8.26 11.75
N GLY A 82 -9.86 9.45 12.00
CA GLY A 82 -11.28 9.73 12.24
C GLY A 82 -12.12 9.44 11.01
N ASP A 83 -11.61 9.83 9.82
CA ASP A 83 -12.21 9.50 8.55
C ASP A 83 -11.33 8.50 7.79
N SER A 84 -10.39 8.90 6.96
CA SER A 84 -9.75 8.00 6.00
C SER A 84 -8.22 7.93 6.11
N ILE A 85 -7.66 6.78 5.74
CA ILE A 85 -6.22 6.56 5.56
C ILE A 85 -5.94 6.32 4.07
N ARG A 86 -5.00 7.09 3.49
CA ARG A 86 -4.54 6.92 2.11
C ARG A 86 -3.04 6.74 2.06
N ASN A 87 -2.60 5.66 1.43
CA ASN A 87 -1.19 5.40 1.11
C ASN A 87 -1.04 5.36 -0.40
N ARG A 88 -0.30 6.31 -0.97
CA ARG A 88 -0.24 6.52 -2.42
C ARG A 88 1.13 7.01 -2.89
N GLN A 89 1.33 7.14 -4.21
CA GLN A 89 2.57 7.67 -4.82
C GLN A 89 3.83 6.94 -4.33
N GLY A 90 3.75 5.61 -4.21
CA GLY A 90 4.86 4.81 -3.72
C GLY A 90 5.10 4.90 -2.21
N GLY A 91 4.16 5.46 -1.44
CA GLY A 91 4.24 5.54 0.00
C GLY A 91 4.42 4.17 0.66
N VAL A 92 5.21 4.12 1.73
CA VAL A 92 5.51 2.90 2.46
C VAL A 92 5.09 3.04 3.92
N ILE A 93 4.32 2.08 4.40
CA ILE A 93 3.95 1.91 5.81
C ILE A 93 4.51 0.57 6.24
N ALA A 94 5.45 0.53 7.19
CA ALA A 94 6.14 -0.69 7.56
C ALA A 94 6.32 -0.83 9.07
N GLY A 95 6.16 -2.05 9.57
CA GLY A 95 6.36 -2.35 10.99
C GLY A 95 6.46 -3.85 11.25
N ARG A 96 6.71 -4.21 12.51
CA ARG A 96 6.58 -5.62 12.90
C ARG A 96 5.12 -6.02 12.99
N ASP A 97 4.34 -5.27 13.76
CA ASP A 97 2.90 -5.41 13.87
C ASP A 97 2.28 -4.09 13.42
N VAL A 98 1.44 -4.13 12.39
CA VAL A 98 0.87 -2.95 11.76
C VAL A 98 -0.64 -2.97 11.90
N SER A 99 -1.19 -1.87 12.40
CA SER A 99 -2.65 -1.64 12.50
C SER A 99 -3.01 -0.32 11.82
N LEU A 100 -3.91 -0.40 10.85
CA LEU A 100 -4.51 0.75 10.19
C LEU A 100 -6.00 0.77 10.49
N THR A 101 -6.50 1.84 11.09
CA THR A 101 -7.91 1.98 11.45
C THR A 101 -8.46 3.31 10.95
N ALA A 102 -9.43 3.26 10.06
CA ALA A 102 -10.26 4.39 9.64
C ALA A 102 -11.65 4.22 10.29
N LEU A 103 -12.04 5.14 11.17
CA LEU A 103 -13.25 4.94 12.00
C LEU A 103 -14.54 5.05 11.17
N THR A 104 -14.64 6.01 10.28
CA THR A 104 -15.88 6.29 9.52
C THR A 104 -15.67 6.21 8.00
N GLY A 105 -14.45 6.31 7.52
CA GLY A 105 -14.10 6.37 6.11
C GLY A 105 -13.40 5.13 5.61
N ASP A 106 -12.47 5.35 4.68
CA ASP A 106 -11.83 4.33 3.88
C ASP A 106 -10.36 4.12 4.26
N VAL A 107 -9.86 2.91 4.01
CA VAL A 107 -8.42 2.65 3.92
C VAL A 107 -8.07 2.34 2.47
N ILE A 108 -7.26 3.21 1.85
CA ILE A 108 -6.89 3.12 0.45
C ILE A 108 -5.37 2.99 0.34
N ASN A 109 -4.92 1.91 -0.30
CA ASN A 109 -3.52 1.68 -0.67
C ASN A 109 -3.43 1.59 -2.19
N GLU A 110 -2.91 2.62 -2.85
CA GLU A 110 -3.02 2.74 -4.28
C GLU A 110 -1.71 3.06 -4.99
N ARG A 111 -1.52 2.47 -6.15
CA ARG A 111 -0.53 2.90 -7.12
C ARG A 111 -1.11 4.08 -7.89
N SER A 112 -0.46 5.22 -7.83
CA SER A 112 -0.88 6.39 -8.59
C SER A 112 -0.53 6.23 -10.07
N VAL A 113 -1.48 6.59 -10.94
CA VAL A 113 -1.29 6.59 -12.40
C VAL A 113 -1.65 7.97 -12.92
N THR A 114 -0.66 8.65 -13.48
CA THR A 114 -0.85 9.97 -14.12
C THR A 114 -1.03 9.78 -15.61
N ARG A 115 -2.13 10.27 -16.16
CA ARG A 115 -2.41 10.25 -17.61
C ARG A 115 -1.97 11.55 -18.25
N TYR A 116 -1.37 11.43 -19.41
CA TYR A 116 -0.94 12.54 -20.25
C TYR A 116 -1.44 12.33 -21.66
N ASP A 117 -2.23 13.29 -22.14
CA ASP A 117 -2.75 13.32 -23.49
C ASP A 117 -2.11 14.47 -24.26
N SER A 118 -1.64 14.22 -25.48
CA SER A 118 -1.06 15.21 -26.36
C SER A 118 -1.59 15.05 -27.77
N ALA A 119 -1.83 16.17 -28.44
CA ALA A 119 -2.23 16.19 -29.84
C ALA A 119 -1.35 17.14 -30.63
N LEU A 120 -0.81 16.67 -31.76
CA LEU A 120 -0.01 17.49 -32.68
C LEU A 120 -0.17 16.94 -34.11
N ASP A 121 -0.42 17.82 -35.09
CA ASP A 121 -0.48 17.51 -36.53
C ASP A 121 -1.36 16.31 -36.89
N GLY A 122 -2.56 16.24 -36.33
CA GLY A 122 -3.51 15.15 -36.57
C GLY A 122 -3.12 13.81 -35.95
N ARG A 123 -2.16 13.81 -35.03
CA ARG A 123 -1.79 12.68 -34.20
C ARG A 123 -2.16 12.96 -32.76
N THR A 124 -2.68 11.95 -32.07
CA THR A 124 -2.92 12.00 -30.64
C THR A 124 -2.11 10.92 -29.96
N TRP A 125 -1.52 11.25 -28.81
CA TRP A 125 -0.82 10.31 -27.95
C TRP A 125 -1.47 10.32 -26.58
N GLU A 126 -1.77 9.13 -26.10
CA GLU A 126 -2.17 8.87 -24.73
C GLU A 126 -1.03 8.11 -24.03
N ARG A 127 -0.56 8.61 -22.90
CA ARG A 127 0.43 7.93 -22.08
C ARG A 127 0.03 7.98 -20.63
N SER A 128 0.12 6.84 -19.98
CA SER A 128 0.06 6.76 -18.54
C SER A 128 1.47 6.59 -17.96
N PHE A 129 1.68 7.17 -16.80
CA PHE A 129 2.89 6.99 -15.99
C PHE A 129 2.45 6.46 -14.65
N ALA A 130 2.77 5.18 -14.39
CA ALA A 130 2.48 4.53 -13.13
C ALA A 130 3.63 4.72 -12.15
N ASP A 131 3.34 5.24 -10.97
CA ASP A 131 4.29 5.29 -9.87
C ASP A 131 4.63 3.90 -9.33
N SER A 132 5.58 3.82 -8.42
CA SER A 132 5.80 2.61 -7.63
C SER A 132 4.52 2.24 -6.87
N ALA A 133 4.29 0.94 -6.67
CA ALA A 133 3.20 0.48 -5.82
C ALA A 133 3.32 1.06 -4.41
N ALA A 134 2.23 1.60 -3.88
CA ALA A 134 2.17 1.88 -2.46
C ALA A 134 2.15 0.57 -1.67
N ARG A 135 2.82 0.54 -0.52
CA ARG A 135 3.07 -0.71 0.21
C ARG A 135 2.71 -0.55 1.69
N VAL A 136 2.04 -1.57 2.22
CA VAL A 136 1.86 -1.77 3.66
C VAL A 136 2.47 -3.12 4.01
N GLU A 137 3.50 -3.11 4.83
CA GLU A 137 4.30 -4.31 5.12
C GLU A 137 4.39 -4.57 6.63
N ALA A 138 4.07 -5.79 7.04
CA ALA A 138 4.22 -6.24 8.41
C ALA A 138 5.14 -7.45 8.51
N ALA A 139 6.12 -7.40 9.42
CA ALA A 139 6.98 -8.56 9.66
C ALA A 139 6.30 -9.67 10.48
N ASN A 140 5.17 -9.39 11.14
CA ASN A 140 4.41 -10.37 11.91
C ASN A 140 2.92 -10.30 11.57
N SER A 141 2.19 -9.25 11.95
CA SER A 141 0.74 -9.16 11.72
C SER A 141 0.34 -7.84 11.07
N LEU A 142 -0.57 -7.90 10.10
CA LEU A 142 -1.19 -6.74 9.48
C LEU A 142 -2.70 -6.79 9.72
N ASN A 143 -3.21 -5.75 10.37
CA ASN A 143 -4.63 -5.56 10.58
C ASN A 143 -5.08 -4.24 9.94
N VAL A 144 -6.07 -4.30 9.07
CA VAL A 144 -6.66 -3.15 8.39
C VAL A 144 -8.15 -3.13 8.65
N GLN A 145 -8.63 -2.04 9.24
CA GLN A 145 -10.05 -1.84 9.54
C GLN A 145 -10.53 -0.53 8.93
N ALA A 146 -11.68 -0.56 8.26
CA ALA A 146 -12.34 0.61 7.72
C ALA A 146 -13.82 0.62 8.10
N GLY A 147 -14.30 1.76 8.56
CA GLY A 147 -15.74 1.95 8.79
C GLY A 147 -16.55 1.88 7.50
N ARG A 148 -15.92 2.16 6.35
CA ARG A 148 -16.53 2.09 5.03
C ARG A 148 -15.80 1.09 4.14
N ASP A 149 -14.84 1.50 3.32
CA ASP A 149 -14.24 0.65 2.31
C ASP A 149 -12.74 0.41 2.54
N ILE A 150 -12.28 -0.78 2.15
CA ILE A 150 -10.86 -1.06 1.98
C ILE A 150 -10.59 -1.24 0.49
N ALA A 151 -9.66 -0.44 -0.06
CA ALA A 151 -9.26 -0.52 -1.45
C ALA A 151 -7.75 -0.71 -1.57
N ASN A 152 -7.31 -1.81 -2.19
CA ASN A 152 -5.93 -2.03 -2.61
C ASN A 152 -5.88 -2.01 -4.14
N LEU A 153 -5.44 -0.89 -4.73
CA LEU A 153 -5.46 -0.63 -6.16
C LEU A 153 -4.05 -0.62 -6.73
N GLY A 154 -3.61 -1.69 -7.36
CA GLY A 154 -2.24 -1.85 -7.85
C GLY A 154 -1.17 -1.72 -6.75
N GLY A 155 -1.56 -1.79 -5.49
CA GLY A 155 -0.71 -1.69 -4.31
C GLY A 155 -0.37 -3.06 -3.72
N VAL A 156 0.44 -3.05 -2.67
CA VAL A 156 0.86 -4.26 -1.96
C VAL A 156 0.46 -4.18 -0.49
N LEU A 157 -0.27 -5.18 -0.01
CA LEU A 157 -0.52 -5.45 1.41
C LEU A 157 0.13 -6.77 1.75
N GLN A 158 1.16 -6.74 2.59
CA GLN A 158 1.95 -7.93 2.89
C GLN A 158 2.16 -8.12 4.39
N SER A 159 1.97 -9.34 4.86
CA SER A 159 2.35 -9.77 6.19
C SER A 159 3.15 -11.06 6.14
N ARG A 160 4.19 -11.20 6.98
CA ARG A 160 4.86 -12.50 7.15
C ARG A 160 4.12 -13.45 8.08
N GLY A 161 3.17 -12.94 8.85
CA GLY A 161 2.24 -13.71 9.67
C GLY A 161 0.82 -13.60 9.15
N ASP A 162 -0.11 -13.30 10.04
CA ASP A 162 -1.51 -13.19 9.69
C ASP A 162 -1.83 -11.81 9.08
N LEU A 163 -2.78 -11.80 8.14
CA LEU A 163 -3.29 -10.59 7.50
C LEU A 163 -4.81 -10.57 7.62
N SER A 164 -5.35 -9.48 8.16
CA SER A 164 -6.79 -9.28 8.28
C SER A 164 -7.21 -7.96 7.64
N LEU A 165 -8.23 -8.02 6.79
CA LEU A 165 -8.93 -6.88 6.22
C LEU A 165 -10.40 -6.94 6.66
N ASP A 166 -10.88 -5.88 7.32
CA ASP A 166 -12.26 -5.79 7.81
C ASP A 166 -12.88 -4.45 7.41
N ALA A 167 -13.80 -4.48 6.46
CA ALA A 167 -14.50 -3.30 5.96
C ALA A 167 -15.99 -3.32 6.35
N GLY A 168 -16.47 -2.20 6.84
CA GLY A 168 -17.89 -2.04 7.13
C GLY A 168 -18.78 -2.09 5.89
N ARG A 169 -18.20 -1.87 4.68
CA ARG A 169 -18.92 -1.91 3.41
C ARG A 169 -18.20 -2.82 2.40
N ASP A 170 -17.26 -2.30 1.62
CA ASP A 170 -16.68 -3.04 0.50
C ASP A 170 -15.18 -3.28 0.68
N VAL A 171 -14.70 -4.45 0.23
CA VAL A 171 -13.28 -4.72 0.03
C VAL A 171 -13.00 -4.87 -1.47
N THR A 172 -12.13 -4.04 -2.00
CA THR A 172 -11.70 -4.06 -3.40
C THR A 172 -10.20 -4.29 -3.50
N VAL A 173 -9.80 -5.35 -4.19
CA VAL A 173 -8.41 -5.62 -4.56
C VAL A 173 -8.34 -5.66 -6.08
N ALA A 174 -7.79 -4.63 -6.71
CA ALA A 174 -7.87 -4.49 -8.16
C ALA A 174 -6.57 -3.98 -8.77
N ALA A 175 -6.30 -4.38 -10.01
CA ALA A 175 -5.26 -3.79 -10.82
C ALA A 175 -5.58 -2.33 -11.16
N VAL A 176 -4.54 -1.55 -11.43
CA VAL A 176 -4.66 -0.27 -12.13
C VAL A 176 -4.11 -0.41 -13.54
N GLU A 177 -4.65 0.38 -14.46
CA GLU A 177 -4.28 0.29 -15.87
C GLU A 177 -3.18 1.28 -16.23
N ASP A 178 -2.11 0.77 -16.84
CA ASP A 178 -1.12 1.57 -17.56
C ASP A 178 -1.48 1.55 -19.05
N ARG A 179 -1.86 2.71 -19.59
CA ARG A 179 -2.33 2.85 -20.97
C ARG A 179 -1.32 3.60 -21.81
N GLN A 180 -1.04 3.07 -22.99
CA GLN A 180 -0.26 3.74 -24.02
C GLN A 180 -1.02 3.67 -25.33
N GLY A 181 -1.24 4.82 -25.96
CA GLY A 181 -1.99 4.90 -27.19
C GLY A 181 -1.42 5.92 -28.17
N GLN A 182 -1.50 5.60 -29.45
CA GLN A 182 -1.23 6.53 -30.54
C GLN A 182 -2.31 6.41 -31.61
N THR A 183 -2.91 7.53 -31.97
CA THR A 183 -3.82 7.60 -33.10
C THR A 183 -3.28 8.53 -34.15
N ARG A 184 -3.26 8.11 -35.42
CA ARG A 184 -2.81 8.89 -36.57
C ARG A 184 -3.95 9.07 -37.56
N TRP A 185 -4.30 10.32 -37.85
CA TRP A 185 -5.26 10.68 -38.90
C TRP A 185 -6.61 9.93 -38.84
N ASN A 186 -7.07 9.59 -37.63
CA ASN A 186 -8.31 8.84 -37.41
C ASN A 186 -8.40 7.47 -38.12
N THR A 187 -7.31 6.97 -38.70
CA THR A 187 -7.27 5.77 -39.54
C THR A 187 -6.50 4.60 -38.94
N SER A 188 -5.56 4.85 -38.04
CA SER A 188 -4.83 3.79 -37.33
C SER A 188 -4.71 4.14 -35.86
N ARG A 189 -5.14 3.22 -35.00
CA ARG A 189 -5.05 3.29 -33.55
C ARG A 189 -4.16 2.15 -33.07
N LEU A 190 -3.08 2.51 -32.42
CA LEU A 190 -2.28 1.57 -31.65
C LEU A 190 -2.61 1.86 -30.18
N GLN A 191 -3.03 0.87 -29.43
CA GLN A 191 -3.36 1.01 -28.02
C GLN A 191 -2.81 -0.21 -27.29
N SER A 192 -2.08 0.04 -26.20
CA SER A 192 -1.64 -0.99 -25.27
C SER A 192 -2.20 -0.67 -23.88
N VAL A 193 -2.74 -1.68 -23.22
CA VAL A 193 -3.24 -1.61 -21.85
C VAL A 193 -2.55 -2.69 -21.05
N THR A 194 -1.78 -2.31 -20.04
CA THR A 194 -1.13 -3.23 -19.12
C THR A 194 -1.82 -3.16 -17.75
N GLN A 195 -2.25 -4.30 -17.25
CA GLN A 195 -2.83 -4.41 -15.91
C GLN A 195 -1.72 -4.51 -14.86
N LEU A 196 -1.62 -3.51 -14.00
CA LEU A 196 -0.70 -3.50 -12.86
C LEU A 196 -1.43 -4.02 -11.63
N GLY A 197 -1.33 -5.32 -11.38
CA GLY A 197 -2.07 -6.03 -10.35
C GLY A 197 -1.80 -5.52 -8.94
N ALA A 198 -2.80 -5.68 -8.07
CA ALA A 198 -2.64 -5.53 -6.64
C ALA A 198 -2.29 -6.88 -6.00
N GLU A 199 -1.58 -6.83 -4.88
CA GLU A 199 -1.15 -8.01 -4.13
C GLU A 199 -1.63 -7.92 -2.68
N VAL A 200 -2.19 -9.02 -2.17
CA VAL A 200 -2.47 -9.24 -0.75
C VAL A 200 -1.86 -10.58 -0.37
N SER A 201 -0.82 -10.56 0.46
CA SER A 201 -0.01 -11.76 0.76
C SER A 201 0.16 -11.95 2.27
N ALA A 202 -0.26 -13.10 2.76
CA ALA A 202 -0.11 -13.53 4.15
C ALA A 202 0.87 -14.70 4.29
N GLY A 203 1.83 -14.57 5.19
CA GLY A 203 2.77 -15.66 5.51
C GLY A 203 2.13 -16.78 6.35
N ARG A 204 0.93 -16.56 6.91
CA ARG A 204 0.09 -17.56 7.58
C ARG A 204 -1.32 -17.47 7.04
N ASP A 205 -2.23 -16.90 7.79
CA ASP A 205 -3.65 -16.89 7.45
C ASP A 205 -4.08 -15.52 6.89
N LEU A 206 -4.93 -15.55 5.87
CA LEU A 206 -5.55 -14.37 5.29
C LEU A 206 -7.05 -14.38 5.59
N ASN A 207 -7.51 -13.38 6.30
CA ASN A 207 -8.93 -13.17 6.58
C ASN A 207 -9.40 -11.87 5.94
N VAL A 208 -10.43 -11.94 5.10
CA VAL A 208 -11.04 -10.77 4.47
C VAL A 208 -12.53 -10.77 4.75
N SER A 209 -13.01 -9.71 5.38
CA SER A 209 -14.42 -9.51 5.71
C SER A 209 -14.91 -8.19 5.10
N ALA A 210 -16.00 -8.28 4.36
CA ALA A 210 -16.70 -7.12 3.80
C ALA A 210 -18.16 -7.12 4.29
N GLY A 211 -18.61 -6.01 4.82
CA GLY A 211 -20.00 -5.86 5.24
C GLY A 211 -21.00 -5.95 4.08
N ARG A 212 -20.53 -5.69 2.83
CA ARG A 212 -21.35 -5.75 1.62
C ARG A 212 -20.67 -6.60 0.54
N ASP A 213 -19.72 -6.05 -0.22
CA ASP A 213 -19.15 -6.72 -1.39
C ASP A 213 -17.64 -6.90 -1.26
N LEU A 214 -17.14 -8.06 -1.72
CA LEU A 214 -15.73 -8.34 -1.88
C LEU A 214 -15.44 -8.53 -3.37
N SER A 215 -14.50 -7.75 -3.91
CA SER A 215 -14.10 -7.82 -5.31
C SER A 215 -12.58 -7.95 -5.44
N ALA A 216 -12.13 -8.98 -6.17
CA ALA A 216 -10.73 -9.16 -6.57
C ALA A 216 -10.66 -9.24 -8.10
N VAL A 217 -10.02 -8.24 -8.73
CA VAL A 217 -9.92 -8.12 -10.18
C VAL A 217 -8.47 -7.98 -10.62
N ALA A 218 -8.02 -8.89 -11.48
CA ALA A 218 -6.65 -8.92 -12.01
C ALA A 218 -5.57 -8.74 -10.91
N SER A 219 -5.74 -9.42 -9.79
CA SER A 219 -4.97 -9.25 -8.55
C SER A 219 -4.73 -10.58 -7.88
N ALA A 220 -3.75 -10.64 -6.97
CA ALA A 220 -3.39 -11.83 -6.22
C ALA A 220 -3.81 -11.71 -4.75
N LEU A 221 -4.50 -12.71 -4.22
CA LEU A 221 -4.74 -12.94 -2.80
C LEU A 221 -4.09 -14.28 -2.43
N GLU A 222 -3.06 -14.24 -1.59
CA GLU A 222 -2.27 -15.42 -1.27
C GLU A 222 -2.09 -15.59 0.24
N ALA A 223 -2.14 -16.83 0.70
CA ALA A 223 -1.77 -17.21 2.05
C ALA A 223 -0.99 -18.52 2.04
N ARG A 224 -0.06 -18.69 2.98
CA ARG A 224 0.65 -19.98 3.11
C ARG A 224 -0.16 -21.04 3.83
N ARG A 225 -1.19 -20.66 4.58
CA ARG A 225 -2.08 -21.59 5.29
C ARG A 225 -3.50 -21.41 4.80
N ASP A 226 -4.32 -20.69 5.54
CA ASP A 226 -5.74 -20.63 5.27
C ASP A 226 -6.15 -19.26 4.71
N ILE A 227 -7.12 -19.27 3.78
CA ILE A 227 -7.77 -18.06 3.27
C ILE A 227 -9.26 -18.16 3.62
N ALA A 228 -9.75 -17.18 4.37
CA ALA A 228 -11.16 -17.00 4.66
C ALA A 228 -11.66 -15.69 4.05
N LEU A 229 -12.60 -15.78 3.12
CA LEU A 229 -13.24 -14.63 2.48
C LEU A 229 -14.71 -14.61 2.86
N SER A 230 -15.19 -13.47 3.34
CA SER A 230 -16.60 -13.27 3.74
C SER A 230 -17.10 -11.95 3.19
N ALA A 231 -18.30 -11.97 2.62
CA ALA A 231 -19.03 -10.77 2.20
C ALA A 231 -20.49 -10.88 2.62
N GLY A 232 -21.06 -9.75 3.00
CA GLY A 232 -22.49 -9.69 3.36
C GLY A 232 -23.41 -9.86 2.15
N ARG A 233 -22.90 -9.64 0.91
CA ARG A 233 -23.66 -9.76 -0.34
C ARG A 233 -22.90 -10.57 -1.38
N ASP A 234 -21.97 -9.95 -2.13
CA ASP A 234 -21.36 -10.59 -3.28
C ASP A 234 -19.84 -10.77 -3.11
N VAL A 235 -19.32 -11.93 -3.58
CA VAL A 235 -17.89 -12.16 -3.76
C VAL A 235 -17.63 -12.29 -5.26
N THR A 236 -16.82 -11.38 -5.82
CA THR A 236 -16.46 -11.34 -7.23
C THR A 236 -14.97 -11.60 -7.41
N LEU A 237 -14.63 -12.61 -8.21
CA LEU A 237 -13.27 -12.87 -8.66
C LEU A 237 -13.25 -12.76 -10.18
N ALA A 238 -12.49 -11.83 -10.74
CA ALA A 238 -12.46 -11.56 -12.17
C ALA A 238 -11.04 -11.37 -12.70
N ALA A 239 -10.84 -11.72 -13.96
CA ALA A 239 -9.64 -11.40 -14.72
C ALA A 239 -9.85 -10.08 -15.47
N ALA A 240 -8.76 -9.35 -15.74
CA ALA A 240 -8.70 -8.29 -16.73
C ALA A 240 -7.63 -8.63 -17.77
N ALA A 241 -7.90 -8.32 -19.03
CA ALA A 241 -6.98 -8.60 -20.11
C ALA A 241 -5.97 -7.46 -20.30
N ASN A 242 -4.72 -7.82 -20.66
CA ASN A 242 -3.83 -6.88 -21.31
C ASN A 242 -4.23 -6.80 -22.79
N GLU A 243 -4.15 -5.61 -23.36
CA GLU A 243 -4.42 -5.36 -24.78
C GLU A 243 -3.14 -4.84 -25.44
N GLU A 244 -2.84 -5.33 -26.65
CA GLU A 244 -1.73 -4.88 -27.52
C GLU A 244 -2.24 -4.45 -28.89
#